data_83e913ea0eca6491347e22388f5a8dd8
#
_entry.id   83e913ea0eca6491347e22388f5a8dd8
#
_cell.length_a   1.000
_cell.length_b   1.000
_cell.length_c   1.000
_cell.angle_alpha   90.00
_cell.angle_beta   90.00
_cell.angle_gamma   90.00
#
_symmetry.space_group_name_H-M   'P 1'
#
loop_
_entity.id
_entity.type
_entity.pdbx_description
1 polymer ?
#
loop_
_entity_poly.entity_id
_entity_poly.type
_entity_poly.pdbx_seq_one_letter_code
_entity_poly.pdbx_strand_id
1 'polypeptide(L)'
;FGYLGYSAPHFPLHAPSDLIDKYVDRYLLGWDVVRENRHKQMKSLGIIHEDAVMAERPERVPPWEQLTLTEKRYQAKKMAVYAAMVDSLDQNIGILINYLKSIGEYENTVFFFLSDNGPEAVDFTTYPILPVATDWIEETFDNSYENLGNDGSYIYYGERWAHVGAAAHSFHKTVVSQGGINVPLIISYKKELPQNIIASEFSSI
;
A
#
# COMPACT_ATOMS: atom_id res chain seq x y z
N PHE A 1 24.86 12.18 -1.68
CA PHE A 1 24.05 10.98 -1.48
C PHE A 1 23.11 11.20 -0.30
N GLY A 2 21.81 10.98 -0.48
CA GLY A 2 20.79 11.01 0.55
C GLY A 2 20.03 9.69 0.59
N TYR A 3 19.72 9.16 1.78
CA TYR A 3 18.85 8.02 2.00
C TYR A 3 17.70 8.45 2.90
N LEU A 4 16.49 8.28 2.43
CA LEU A 4 15.26 8.66 3.12
C LEU A 4 14.47 7.40 3.44
N GLY A 5 14.67 6.86 4.63
CA GLY A 5 13.94 5.69 5.12
C GLY A 5 12.61 6.11 5.74
N TYR A 6 11.57 6.21 4.94
CA TYR A 6 10.23 6.47 5.46
C TYR A 6 9.67 5.24 6.16
N SER A 7 9.10 5.41 7.35
CA SER A 7 8.33 4.34 8.01
C SER A 7 6.94 4.17 7.39
N ALA A 8 6.36 5.22 6.84
CA ALA A 8 5.12 5.12 6.09
C ALA A 8 5.33 4.37 4.76
N PRO A 9 4.39 3.51 4.35
CA PRO A 9 3.08 3.25 4.91
C PRO A 9 2.98 2.00 5.80
N HIS A 10 4.03 1.65 6.56
CA HIS A 10 4.02 0.53 7.50
C HIS A 10 3.01 0.77 8.63
N PHE A 11 2.42 -0.30 9.19
CA PHE A 11 1.54 -0.18 10.36
C PHE A 11 2.35 0.21 11.63
N PRO A 12 1.70 0.76 12.68
CA PRO A 12 0.28 1.13 12.75
C PRO A 12 -0.06 2.24 11.76
N LEU A 13 -1.25 2.14 11.14
CA LEU A 13 -1.64 3.07 10.08
C LEU A 13 -2.22 4.36 10.69
N HIS A 14 -1.60 5.50 10.36
CA HIS A 14 -2.03 6.82 10.79
C HIS A 14 -1.89 7.84 9.65
N ALA A 15 -2.89 8.68 9.47
CA ALA A 15 -2.83 9.77 8.49
C ALA A 15 -3.74 10.95 8.92
N PRO A 16 -3.52 12.15 8.37
CA PRO A 16 -4.45 13.27 8.55
C PRO A 16 -5.88 12.89 8.15
N SER A 17 -6.87 13.27 8.96
CA SER A 17 -8.27 12.88 8.78
C SER A 17 -8.86 13.35 7.45
N ASP A 18 -8.51 14.55 7.00
CA ASP A 18 -8.93 15.10 5.71
C ASP A 18 -8.41 14.27 4.52
N LEU A 19 -7.21 13.70 4.62
CA LEU A 19 -6.69 12.77 3.61
C LEU A 19 -7.38 11.41 3.71
N ILE A 20 -7.72 10.92 4.91
CA ILE A 20 -8.46 9.66 5.07
C ILE A 20 -9.82 9.76 4.38
N ASP A 21 -10.56 10.83 4.66
CA ASP A 21 -11.90 11.05 4.12
C ASP A 21 -11.92 11.08 2.59
N LYS A 22 -10.87 11.59 1.96
CA LYS A 22 -10.68 11.60 0.50
C LYS A 22 -10.76 10.20 -0.12
N TYR A 23 -10.42 9.15 0.62
CA TYR A 23 -10.27 7.79 0.07
C TYR A 23 -11.35 6.80 0.49
N VAL A 24 -12.20 7.09 1.49
CA VAL A 24 -13.18 6.13 2.04
C VAL A 24 -14.10 5.59 0.95
N ASP A 25 -14.73 6.46 0.16
CA ASP A 25 -15.70 6.06 -0.87
C ASP A 25 -15.06 5.20 -1.97
N ARG A 26 -13.80 5.43 -2.28
CA ARG A 26 -13.05 4.63 -3.25
C ARG A 26 -12.96 3.16 -2.83
N TYR A 27 -12.77 2.89 -1.56
CA TYR A 27 -12.60 1.53 -1.04
C TYR A 27 -13.91 0.84 -0.64
N LEU A 28 -15.03 1.56 -0.61
CA LEU A 28 -16.37 0.96 -0.50
C LEU A 28 -16.73 0.08 -1.71
N LEU A 29 -16.01 0.23 -2.84
CA LEU A 29 -16.11 -0.71 -3.97
C LEU A 29 -15.70 -2.14 -3.60
N GLY A 30 -14.93 -2.30 -2.53
CA GLY A 30 -14.45 -3.58 -2.02
C GLY A 30 -13.20 -4.11 -2.72
N TRP A 31 -12.54 -5.02 -2.01
CA TRP A 31 -11.25 -5.57 -2.47
C TRP A 31 -11.33 -6.37 -3.77
N ASP A 32 -12.42 -7.08 -4.03
CA ASP A 32 -12.56 -7.86 -5.27
C ASP A 32 -12.56 -6.92 -6.49
N VAL A 33 -13.38 -5.87 -6.47
CA VAL A 33 -13.47 -4.88 -7.56
C VAL A 33 -12.19 -4.05 -7.68
N VAL A 34 -11.65 -3.60 -6.56
CA VAL A 34 -10.41 -2.79 -6.57
C VAL A 34 -9.25 -3.60 -7.13
N ARG A 35 -9.12 -4.89 -6.75
CA ARG A 35 -8.08 -5.78 -7.26
C ARG A 35 -8.23 -6.04 -8.77
N GLU A 36 -9.44 -6.30 -9.22
CA GLU A 36 -9.70 -6.51 -10.65
C GLU A 36 -9.36 -5.26 -11.48
N ASN A 37 -9.78 -4.09 -11.02
CA ASN A 37 -9.49 -2.82 -11.69
C ASN A 37 -7.97 -2.55 -11.71
N ARG A 38 -7.27 -2.83 -10.61
CA ARG A 38 -5.82 -2.71 -10.53
C ARG A 38 -5.12 -3.63 -11.53
N HIS A 39 -5.53 -4.90 -11.61
CA HIS A 39 -4.97 -5.86 -12.55
C HIS A 39 -5.19 -5.42 -14.02
N LYS A 40 -6.41 -4.97 -14.36
CA LYS A 40 -6.71 -4.43 -15.70
C LYS A 40 -5.83 -3.21 -16.02
N GLN A 41 -5.65 -2.32 -15.06
CA GLN A 41 -4.83 -1.13 -15.25
C GLN A 41 -3.33 -1.48 -15.42
N MET A 42 -2.81 -2.45 -14.66
CA MET A 42 -1.43 -2.92 -14.82
C MET A 42 -1.18 -3.46 -16.23
N LYS A 43 -2.13 -4.21 -16.81
CA LYS A 43 -2.07 -4.66 -18.21
C LYS A 43 -2.09 -3.47 -19.17
N SER A 44 -3.01 -2.55 -19.03
CA SER A 44 -3.15 -1.39 -19.92
C SER A 44 -1.91 -0.48 -19.89
N LEU A 45 -1.19 -0.45 -18.79
CA LEU A 45 0.07 0.29 -18.64
C LEU A 45 1.29 -0.52 -19.08
N GLY A 46 1.15 -1.80 -19.42
CA GLY A 46 2.28 -2.67 -19.78
C GLY A 46 3.18 -3.06 -18.61
N ILE A 47 2.71 -2.91 -17.36
CA ILE A 47 3.44 -3.32 -16.15
C ILE A 47 3.49 -4.84 -16.04
N ILE A 48 2.44 -5.52 -16.50
CA ILE A 48 2.34 -6.97 -16.62
C ILE A 48 1.92 -7.33 -18.04
N HIS A 49 2.27 -8.56 -18.46
CA HIS A 49 1.89 -9.06 -19.79
C HIS A 49 0.36 -9.09 -19.94
N GLU A 50 -0.15 -8.90 -21.16
CA GLU A 50 -1.59 -8.92 -21.44
C GLU A 50 -2.27 -10.23 -21.07
N ASP A 51 -1.56 -11.35 -21.23
CA ASP A 51 -2.04 -12.70 -20.89
C ASP A 51 -1.86 -13.04 -19.40
N ALA A 52 -1.30 -12.14 -18.58
CA ALA A 52 -1.09 -12.42 -17.17
C ALA A 52 -2.42 -12.75 -16.47
N VAL A 53 -2.45 -13.90 -15.82
CA VAL A 53 -3.61 -14.35 -15.04
C VAL A 53 -3.52 -13.79 -13.64
N MET A 54 -4.60 -13.22 -13.15
CA MET A 54 -4.68 -12.78 -11.76
C MET A 54 -4.70 -14.00 -10.83
N ALA A 55 -3.84 -14.02 -9.83
CA ALA A 55 -3.85 -15.08 -8.82
C ALA A 55 -5.21 -15.17 -8.12
N GLU A 56 -5.58 -16.37 -7.71
CA GLU A 56 -6.83 -16.61 -6.98
C GLU A 56 -6.87 -15.82 -5.66
N ARG A 57 -8.08 -15.50 -5.21
CA ARG A 57 -8.28 -14.91 -3.89
C ARG A 57 -7.95 -15.96 -2.82
N PRO A 58 -7.17 -15.63 -1.76
CA PRO A 58 -6.92 -16.55 -0.67
C PRO A 58 -8.22 -17.04 -0.02
N GLU A 59 -8.32 -18.31 0.30
CA GLU A 59 -9.53 -18.91 0.91
C GLU A 59 -9.96 -18.20 2.20
N ARG A 60 -9.00 -17.67 2.97
CA ARG A 60 -9.25 -16.93 4.22
C ARG A 60 -9.82 -15.53 4.00
N VAL A 61 -9.78 -15.02 2.78
CA VAL A 61 -10.33 -13.72 2.44
C VAL A 61 -11.75 -13.92 1.90
N PRO A 62 -12.79 -13.55 2.64
CA PRO A 62 -14.17 -13.72 2.18
C PRO A 62 -14.43 -12.80 0.97
N PRO A 63 -15.38 -13.16 0.10
CA PRO A 63 -15.91 -12.23 -0.90
C PRO A 63 -16.43 -10.96 -0.22
N TRP A 64 -16.16 -9.80 -0.81
CA TRP A 64 -16.65 -8.52 -0.27
C TRP A 64 -18.16 -8.49 -0.04
N GLU A 65 -18.91 -9.10 -0.94
CA GLU A 65 -20.37 -9.14 -0.87
C GLU A 65 -20.92 -9.89 0.35
N GLN A 66 -20.14 -10.76 0.97
CA GLN A 66 -20.54 -11.48 2.17
C GLN A 66 -20.44 -10.65 3.46
N LEU A 67 -19.79 -9.50 3.40
CA LEU A 67 -19.64 -8.62 4.56
C LEU A 67 -20.92 -7.84 4.81
N THR A 68 -21.20 -7.60 6.10
CA THR A 68 -22.24 -6.63 6.52
C THR A 68 -21.83 -5.21 6.13
N LEU A 69 -22.79 -4.30 6.11
CA LEU A 69 -22.52 -2.88 5.80
C LEU A 69 -21.54 -2.26 6.78
N THR A 70 -21.61 -2.61 8.05
CA THR A 70 -20.68 -2.14 9.10
C THR A 70 -19.26 -2.62 8.83
N GLU A 71 -19.08 -3.90 8.53
CA GLU A 71 -17.77 -4.45 8.18
C GLU A 71 -17.21 -3.82 6.89
N LYS A 72 -18.04 -3.64 5.87
CA LYS A 72 -17.63 -2.97 4.62
C LYS A 72 -17.09 -1.57 4.89
N ARG A 73 -17.80 -0.77 5.67
CA ARG A 73 -17.34 0.57 6.06
C ARG A 73 -16.04 0.54 6.84
N TYR A 74 -15.95 -0.35 7.82
CA TYR A 74 -14.75 -0.50 8.63
C TYR A 74 -13.53 -0.88 7.80
N GLN A 75 -13.66 -1.87 6.93
CA GLN A 75 -12.57 -2.31 6.05
C GLN A 75 -12.18 -1.25 5.01
N ALA A 76 -13.17 -0.55 4.45
CA ALA A 76 -12.92 0.55 3.53
C ALA A 76 -12.12 1.68 4.20
N LYS A 77 -12.48 2.06 5.43
CA LYS A 77 -11.75 3.10 6.17
C LYS A 77 -10.32 2.65 6.51
N LYS A 78 -10.09 1.40 6.93
CA LYS A 78 -8.72 0.88 7.13
C LYS A 78 -7.84 1.06 5.89
N MET A 79 -8.35 0.73 4.71
CA MET A 79 -7.60 0.91 3.46
C MET A 79 -7.49 2.37 3.04
N ALA A 80 -8.48 3.21 3.37
CA ALA A 80 -8.40 4.66 3.17
C ALA A 80 -7.28 5.30 3.99
N VAL A 81 -7.07 4.86 5.23
CA VAL A 81 -5.93 5.31 6.06
C VAL A 81 -4.61 4.97 5.39
N TYR A 82 -4.45 3.74 4.89
CA TYR A 82 -3.24 3.35 4.15
C TYR A 82 -3.02 4.24 2.92
N ALA A 83 -4.06 4.48 2.13
CA ALA A 83 -3.97 5.33 0.95
C ALA A 83 -3.62 6.79 1.31
N ALA A 84 -4.16 7.29 2.41
CA ALA A 84 -3.83 8.61 2.93
C ALA A 84 -2.36 8.70 3.40
N MET A 85 -1.80 7.63 3.99
CA MET A 85 -0.36 7.57 4.30
C MET A 85 0.49 7.66 3.03
N VAL A 86 0.11 6.95 1.97
CA VAL A 86 0.82 7.00 0.67
C VAL A 86 0.70 8.39 0.04
N ASP A 87 -0.47 9.04 0.10
CA ASP A 87 -0.66 10.41 -0.37
C ASP A 87 0.23 11.40 0.43
N SER A 88 0.27 11.25 1.75
CA SER A 88 1.15 12.07 2.61
C SER A 88 2.63 11.87 2.28
N LEU A 89 3.06 10.63 2.01
CA LEU A 89 4.41 10.31 1.57
C LEU A 89 4.74 11.00 0.24
N ASP A 90 3.84 10.94 -0.74
CA ASP A 90 4.00 11.58 -2.04
C ASP A 90 4.12 13.11 -1.91
N GLN A 91 3.30 13.74 -1.06
CA GLN A 91 3.39 15.17 -0.77
C GLN A 91 4.76 15.54 -0.19
N ASN A 92 5.31 14.74 0.73
CA ASN A 92 6.63 14.97 1.32
C ASN A 92 7.75 14.82 0.27
N ILE A 93 7.67 13.86 -0.62
CA ILE A 93 8.58 13.73 -1.77
C ILE A 93 8.48 14.98 -2.66
N GLY A 94 7.27 15.47 -2.89
CA GLY A 94 7.02 16.73 -3.62
C GLY A 94 7.72 17.94 -2.98
N ILE A 95 7.71 18.05 -1.66
CA ILE A 95 8.43 19.11 -0.92
C ILE A 95 9.94 19.03 -1.18
N LEU A 96 10.52 17.83 -1.09
CA LEU A 96 11.94 17.61 -1.39
C LEU A 96 12.29 17.98 -2.84
N ILE A 97 11.49 17.55 -3.80
CA ILE A 97 11.68 17.87 -5.22
C ILE A 97 11.64 19.39 -5.44
N ASN A 98 10.69 20.09 -4.82
CA ASN A 98 10.57 21.53 -4.93
C ASN A 98 11.77 22.26 -4.29
N TYR A 99 12.27 21.77 -3.17
CA TYR A 99 13.48 22.28 -2.56
C TYR A 99 14.69 22.12 -3.50
N LEU A 100 14.91 20.95 -4.07
CA LEU A 100 16.00 20.71 -5.04
C LEU A 100 15.89 21.59 -6.29
N LYS A 101 14.66 21.84 -6.76
CA LYS A 101 14.43 22.80 -7.85
C LYS A 101 14.82 24.23 -7.44
N SER A 102 14.50 24.63 -6.21
CA SER A 102 14.78 25.99 -5.73
C SER A 102 16.26 26.31 -5.60
N ILE A 103 17.09 25.28 -5.35
CA ILE A 103 18.56 25.42 -5.26
C ILE A 103 19.29 25.02 -6.56
N GLY A 104 18.56 24.70 -7.63
CA GLY A 104 19.12 24.35 -8.95
C GLY A 104 19.72 22.95 -9.08
N GLU A 105 19.50 22.07 -8.10
CA GLU A 105 20.09 20.71 -8.08
C GLU A 105 19.17 19.62 -8.58
N TYR A 106 17.89 19.90 -8.88
CA TYR A 106 16.93 18.91 -9.32
C TYR A 106 17.39 18.14 -10.57
N GLU A 107 17.90 18.84 -11.58
CA GLU A 107 18.36 18.22 -12.82
C GLU A 107 19.68 17.43 -12.67
N ASN A 108 20.41 17.70 -11.59
CA ASN A 108 21.65 17.01 -11.24
C ASN A 108 21.44 15.89 -10.20
N THR A 109 20.19 15.51 -9.91
CA THR A 109 19.84 14.52 -8.90
C THR A 109 19.19 13.30 -9.55
N VAL A 110 19.72 12.12 -9.24
CA VAL A 110 19.07 10.84 -9.57
C VAL A 110 18.21 10.43 -8.39
N PHE A 111 16.95 10.07 -8.67
CA PHE A 111 16.02 9.57 -7.67
C PHE A 111 15.79 8.07 -7.87
N PHE A 112 15.86 7.32 -6.78
CA PHE A 112 15.41 5.94 -6.68
C PHE A 112 14.27 5.90 -5.68
N PHE A 113 13.10 5.46 -6.10
CA PHE A 113 11.96 5.23 -5.22
C PHE A 113 11.53 3.78 -5.32
N LEU A 114 11.49 3.09 -4.20
CA LEU A 114 11.17 1.66 -4.14
C LEU A 114 10.52 1.30 -2.81
N SER A 115 9.87 0.13 -2.78
CA SER A 115 9.47 -0.55 -1.56
C SER A 115 10.48 -1.64 -1.22
N ASP A 116 10.69 -1.93 0.05
CA ASP A 116 11.60 -2.96 0.53
C ASP A 116 11.01 -4.38 0.49
N ASN A 117 9.67 -4.48 0.49
CA ASN A 117 8.93 -5.75 0.42
C ASN A 117 7.53 -5.54 -0.15
N GLY A 118 6.88 -6.65 -0.46
CA GLY A 118 5.47 -6.67 -0.86
C GLY A 118 4.52 -6.25 0.27
N PRO A 119 3.19 -6.22 -0.01
CA PRO A 119 2.19 -5.77 0.94
C PRO A 119 2.22 -6.55 2.25
N GLU A 120 2.02 -5.88 3.37
CA GLU A 120 1.94 -6.49 4.69
C GLU A 120 0.55 -7.06 4.95
N ALA A 121 0.49 -8.35 5.29
CA ALA A 121 -0.79 -9.02 5.56
C ALA A 121 -1.06 -9.26 7.04
N VAL A 122 -0.09 -9.00 7.90
CA VAL A 122 -0.26 -9.21 9.34
C VAL A 122 -1.41 -8.36 9.86
N ASP A 123 -2.30 -9.02 10.58
CA ASP A 123 -3.34 -8.41 11.40
C ASP A 123 -3.44 -9.29 12.65
N PHE A 124 -2.92 -8.81 13.76
CA PHE A 124 -2.85 -9.58 15.00
C PHE A 124 -4.24 -9.95 15.55
N THR A 125 -5.30 -9.29 15.12
CA THR A 125 -6.68 -9.60 15.52
C THR A 125 -7.29 -10.75 14.74
N THR A 126 -6.85 -10.96 13.48
CA THR A 126 -7.38 -12.00 12.59
C THR A 126 -6.38 -13.11 12.28
N TYR A 127 -5.10 -12.84 12.50
CA TYR A 127 -4.00 -13.76 12.27
C TYR A 127 -3.06 -13.73 13.48
N PRO A 128 -3.47 -14.31 14.60
CA PRO A 128 -2.74 -14.21 15.85
C PRO A 128 -1.43 -15.00 15.78
N ILE A 129 -0.35 -14.31 15.45
CA ILE A 129 1.00 -14.85 15.64
C ILE A 129 1.33 -14.84 17.13
N LEU A 130 0.78 -13.88 17.88
CA LEU A 130 0.96 -13.71 19.30
C LEU A 130 -0.38 -13.26 19.94
N PRO A 131 -1.11 -14.16 20.60
CA PRO A 131 -2.37 -13.81 21.31
C PRO A 131 -2.20 -12.62 22.28
N VAL A 132 -1.06 -12.55 22.97
CA VAL A 132 -0.75 -11.45 23.90
C VAL A 132 -0.73 -10.08 23.20
N ALA A 133 -0.36 -10.01 21.94
CA ALA A 133 -0.37 -8.76 21.20
C ALA A 133 -1.80 -8.30 20.86
N THR A 134 -2.72 -9.25 20.62
CA THR A 134 -4.14 -8.94 20.39
C THR A 134 -4.76 -8.31 21.65
N ASP A 135 -4.61 -8.95 22.78
CA ASP A 135 -5.15 -8.46 24.06
C ASP A 135 -4.60 -7.05 24.38
N TRP A 136 -3.29 -6.88 24.24
CA TRP A 136 -2.66 -5.58 24.46
C TRP A 136 -3.22 -4.48 23.55
N ILE A 137 -3.45 -4.78 22.26
CA ILE A 137 -3.99 -3.81 21.31
C ILE A 137 -5.44 -3.45 21.68
N GLU A 138 -6.27 -4.46 22.00
CA GLU A 138 -7.67 -4.24 22.35
C GLU A 138 -7.84 -3.47 23.66
N GLU A 139 -6.95 -3.68 24.62
CA GLU A 139 -6.97 -2.99 25.92
C GLU A 139 -6.38 -1.58 25.89
N THR A 140 -5.45 -1.31 24.96
CA THR A 140 -4.65 -0.09 24.98
C THR A 140 -5.14 0.95 23.96
N PHE A 141 -5.69 0.52 22.82
CA PHE A 141 -5.97 1.40 21.68
C PHE A 141 -7.46 1.48 21.35
N ASP A 142 -7.91 2.67 21.00
CA ASP A 142 -9.25 2.89 20.47
C ASP A 142 -9.28 2.68 18.95
N ASN A 143 -9.69 1.48 18.57
CA ASN A 143 -9.87 1.10 17.16
C ASN A 143 -11.34 1.20 16.73
N SER A 144 -12.14 2.05 17.38
CA SER A 144 -13.49 2.39 16.91
C SER A 144 -13.45 2.99 15.50
N TYR A 145 -14.56 2.87 14.77
CA TYR A 145 -14.64 3.39 13.40
C TYR A 145 -14.27 4.88 13.32
N GLU A 146 -14.72 5.66 14.31
CA GLU A 146 -14.49 7.09 14.39
C GLU A 146 -13.01 7.41 14.55
N ASN A 147 -12.27 6.61 15.34
CA ASN A 147 -10.86 6.84 15.64
C ASN A 147 -9.87 6.16 14.70
N LEU A 148 -10.31 5.34 13.74
CA LEU A 148 -9.40 4.68 12.78
C LEU A 148 -8.47 5.66 12.09
N GLY A 149 -7.17 5.45 12.25
CA GLY A 149 -6.12 6.24 11.63
C GLY A 149 -5.73 7.51 12.37
N ASN A 150 -6.39 7.81 13.48
CA ASN A 150 -6.05 8.93 14.36
C ASN A 150 -5.13 8.50 15.51
N ASP A 151 -4.69 9.47 16.29
CA ASP A 151 -3.92 9.23 17.51
C ASP A 151 -4.67 8.28 18.46
N GLY A 152 -3.92 7.37 19.08
CA GLY A 152 -4.47 6.34 19.95
C GLY A 152 -5.13 5.17 19.23
N SER A 153 -5.11 5.08 17.89
CA SER A 153 -5.47 3.86 17.17
C SER A 153 -4.25 3.00 16.85
N TYR A 154 -4.45 1.68 16.69
CA TYR A 154 -3.43 0.74 16.25
C TYR A 154 -4.03 -0.23 15.26
N ILE A 155 -3.95 0.09 13.98
CA ILE A 155 -4.65 -0.62 12.92
C ILE A 155 -3.72 -1.10 11.82
N TYR A 156 -4.18 -2.13 11.12
CA TYR A 156 -3.59 -2.72 9.92
C TYR A 156 -4.66 -2.83 8.84
N TYR A 157 -4.26 -2.88 7.58
CA TYR A 157 -5.21 -3.24 6.53
C TYR A 157 -5.40 -4.77 6.40
N GLY A 158 -4.42 -5.58 6.83
CA GLY A 158 -4.48 -7.03 6.92
C GLY A 158 -4.49 -7.77 5.57
N GLU A 159 -4.58 -9.12 5.63
CA GLU A 159 -4.53 -9.98 4.44
C GLU A 159 -5.62 -9.66 3.41
N ARG A 160 -6.79 -9.20 3.89
CA ARG A 160 -7.94 -8.85 3.04
C ARG A 160 -7.62 -7.75 2.03
N TRP A 161 -6.75 -6.81 2.37
CA TRP A 161 -6.30 -5.76 1.46
C TRP A 161 -4.89 -6.01 0.92
N ALA A 162 -4.06 -6.81 1.60
CA ALA A 162 -2.72 -7.14 1.13
C ALA A 162 -2.74 -7.81 -0.24
N HIS A 163 -3.68 -8.74 -0.49
CA HIS A 163 -3.81 -9.40 -1.79
C HIS A 163 -4.22 -8.44 -2.92
N VAL A 164 -4.82 -7.29 -2.60
CA VAL A 164 -5.06 -6.21 -3.56
C VAL A 164 -3.77 -5.50 -3.90
N GLY A 165 -2.94 -5.22 -2.88
CA GLY A 165 -1.61 -4.63 -3.05
C GLY A 165 -0.69 -5.49 -3.91
N ALA A 166 -0.76 -6.81 -3.73
CA ALA A 166 -0.02 -7.79 -4.52
C ALA A 166 -0.64 -8.12 -5.88
N ALA A 167 -1.64 -7.36 -6.35
CA ALA A 167 -2.42 -7.66 -7.56
C ALA A 167 -1.55 -8.23 -8.69
N ALA A 168 -2.03 -9.25 -9.39
CA ALA A 168 -1.39 -10.19 -10.29
C ALA A 168 -0.60 -11.34 -9.61
N HIS A 169 -0.10 -11.15 -8.41
CA HIS A 169 0.69 -12.17 -7.70
C HIS A 169 -0.08 -12.81 -6.55
N SER A 170 0.42 -13.96 -6.09
CA SER A 170 -0.02 -14.63 -4.87
C SER A 170 0.84 -14.22 -3.69
N PHE A 171 0.23 -14.26 -2.51
CA PHE A 171 0.86 -14.00 -1.23
C PHE A 171 1.34 -12.55 -1.05
N HIS A 172 2.17 -12.33 -0.03
CA HIS A 172 2.50 -11.03 0.53
C HIS A 172 3.84 -11.08 1.29
N LYS A 173 4.26 -10.02 1.92
CA LYS A 173 5.40 -9.97 2.85
C LYS A 173 5.43 -11.20 3.76
N THR A 174 6.59 -11.63 4.18
CA THR A 174 6.90 -12.85 4.95
C THR A 174 6.85 -14.16 4.18
N VAL A 175 6.33 -14.18 2.95
CA VAL A 175 6.31 -15.36 2.09
C VAL A 175 7.28 -15.19 0.93
N VAL A 176 8.11 -16.19 0.67
CA VAL A 176 9.03 -16.22 -0.49
C VAL A 176 8.20 -16.52 -1.75
N SER A 177 7.60 -15.48 -2.29
CA SER A 177 6.74 -15.50 -3.47
C SER A 177 6.81 -14.16 -4.20
N GLN A 178 6.32 -14.10 -5.42
CA GLN A 178 6.29 -12.85 -6.18
C GLN A 178 5.52 -11.74 -5.44
N GLY A 179 4.41 -12.07 -4.76
CA GLY A 179 3.67 -11.08 -3.97
C GLY A 179 4.43 -10.57 -2.74
N GLY A 180 5.42 -11.32 -2.25
CA GLY A 180 6.24 -10.91 -1.11
C GLY A 180 7.51 -10.14 -1.47
N ILE A 181 8.10 -10.41 -2.65
CA ILE A 181 9.43 -9.92 -3.03
C ILE A 181 9.47 -9.07 -4.29
N ASN A 182 8.46 -9.15 -5.15
CA ASN A 182 8.41 -8.32 -6.36
C ASN A 182 7.78 -6.96 -6.02
N VAL A 183 8.61 -5.94 -6.00
CA VAL A 183 8.26 -4.58 -5.59
C VAL A 183 8.52 -3.59 -6.72
N PRO A 184 7.78 -2.48 -6.77
CA PRO A 184 8.03 -1.45 -7.76
C PRO A 184 9.35 -0.72 -7.47
N LEU A 185 10.08 -0.42 -8.55
CA LEU A 185 11.21 0.49 -8.55
C LEU A 185 10.96 1.59 -9.57
N ILE A 186 11.07 2.84 -9.16
CA ILE A 186 11.03 4.00 -10.04
C ILE A 186 12.40 4.67 -10.01
N ILE A 187 12.99 4.87 -11.18
CA ILE A 187 14.23 5.63 -11.33
C ILE A 187 13.94 6.88 -12.17
N SER A 188 14.35 8.02 -11.67
CA SER A 188 14.17 9.30 -12.36
C SER A 188 15.46 10.10 -12.38
N TYR A 189 15.92 10.47 -13.58
CA TYR A 189 17.03 11.38 -13.79
C TYR A 189 16.77 12.23 -15.03
N LYS A 190 16.55 13.52 -14.81
CA LYS A 190 16.07 14.44 -15.86
C LYS A 190 17.00 14.55 -17.06
N LYS A 191 18.32 14.49 -16.84
CA LYS A 191 19.31 14.74 -17.89
C LYS A 191 19.49 13.56 -18.85
N GLU A 192 19.44 12.32 -18.36
CA GLU A 192 19.97 11.17 -19.14
C GLU A 192 19.01 10.01 -19.27
N LEU A 193 18.01 9.90 -18.36
CA LEU A 193 17.05 8.80 -18.45
C LEU A 193 15.83 9.18 -19.31
N PRO A 194 15.40 8.26 -20.19
CA PRO A 194 14.16 8.44 -20.93
C PRO A 194 12.97 8.46 -19.98
N GLN A 195 11.93 9.18 -20.38
CA GLN A 195 10.71 9.32 -19.60
C GLN A 195 9.65 8.31 -20.05
N ASN A 196 8.79 7.89 -19.11
CA ASN A 196 7.64 7.03 -19.36
C ASN A 196 7.99 5.67 -19.98
N ILE A 197 9.14 5.10 -19.61
CA ILE A 197 9.53 3.76 -20.00
C ILE A 197 9.23 2.79 -18.85
N ILE A 198 8.66 1.64 -19.20
CA ILE A 198 8.55 0.50 -18.32
C ILE A 198 9.64 -0.49 -18.72
N ALA A 199 10.52 -0.82 -17.78
CA ALA A 199 11.56 -1.81 -17.93
C ALA A 199 11.13 -3.11 -17.26
N SER A 200 11.36 -4.24 -17.90
CA SER A 200 11.02 -5.58 -17.40
C SER A 200 12.25 -6.36 -16.90
N GLU A 201 13.40 -5.72 -16.90
CA GLU A 201 14.64 -6.33 -16.44
C GLU A 201 14.60 -6.55 -14.94
N PHE A 202 15.13 -7.69 -14.52
CA PHE A 202 15.30 -8.01 -13.11
C PHE A 202 16.33 -7.07 -12.47
N SER A 203 15.94 -6.48 -11.35
CA SER A 203 16.83 -5.70 -10.50
C SER A 203 16.72 -6.19 -9.06
N SER A 204 17.81 -6.09 -8.31
CA SER A 204 17.86 -6.42 -6.88
C SER A 204 18.48 -5.27 -6.11
N ILE A 205 17.97 -5.01 -4.94
CA ILE A 205 18.48 -4.03 -3.97
C ILE A 205 19.25 -4.72 -2.87
#